data_a242fe920ac70974dc9e4abb4d2761fb
#
_entry.id   a242fe920ac70974dc9e4abb4d2761fb
#
_cell.length_a   1.000
_cell.length_b   1.000
_cell.length_c   1.000
_cell.angle_alpha   90.00
_cell.angle_beta   90.00
_cell.angle_gamma   90.00
#
_symmetry.space_group_name_H-M   'P 1'
#
loop_
_entity.id
_entity.type
_entity.pdbx_description
1 polymer ?
#
loop_
_entity_poly.entity_id
_entity_poly.type
_entity_poly.pdbx_seq_one_letter_code
_entity_poly.pdbx_strand_id
1 'polypeptide(L)' 'MKDALILKNRLKEARTEKKLSQSALAQLVGVSRNTISSIETGQFNPTAKLALILCIALNKKFEELFYFD' A
#
# COMPACT_ATOMS: atom_id res chain seq x y z
N MET A 1 -21.01 -7.95 -8.35
CA MET A 1 -19.55 -8.00 -8.24
C MET A 1 -19.13 -9.43 -7.98
N LYS A 2 -18.14 -9.90 -8.69
CA LYS A 2 -17.65 -11.27 -8.51
C LYS A 2 -16.73 -11.36 -7.30
N ASP A 3 -16.92 -12.42 -6.51
CA ASP A 3 -16.08 -12.67 -5.34
C ASP A 3 -14.64 -13.03 -5.72
N ALA A 4 -14.42 -13.37 -6.99
CA ALA A 4 -13.09 -13.74 -7.47
C ALA A 4 -12.15 -12.56 -7.65
N LEU A 5 -12.67 -11.33 -7.61
CA LEU A 5 -11.82 -10.14 -7.73
C LEU A 5 -11.04 -9.95 -6.44
N ILE A 6 -9.73 -10.07 -6.54
CA ILE A 6 -8.83 -9.92 -5.40
C ILE A 6 -7.96 -8.69 -5.65
N LEU A 7 -8.03 -7.76 -4.72
CA LEU A 7 -7.21 -6.56 -4.81
C LEU A 7 -5.76 -6.90 -4.49
N LYS A 8 -4.87 -6.54 -5.39
CA LYS A 8 -3.43 -6.73 -5.23
C LYS A 8 -2.75 -5.38 -5.19
N ASN A 9 -1.51 -5.38 -4.73
CA ASN A 9 -0.77 -4.12 -4.65
C ASN A 9 0.71 -4.32 -4.93
N ARG A 10 1.35 -3.21 -5.29
CA ARG A 10 2.80 -3.11 -5.48
C ARG A 10 3.42 -2.19 -4.43
N LEU A 11 2.86 -2.21 -3.22
CA LEU A 11 3.31 -1.31 -2.17
C LEU A 11 4.77 -1.55 -1.82
N LYS A 12 5.15 -2.82 -1.67
CA LYS A 12 6.54 -3.16 -1.33
C LYS A 12 7.51 -2.65 -2.38
N GLU A 13 7.19 -2.86 -3.65
CA GLU A 13 8.05 -2.43 -4.75
C GLU A 13 8.20 -0.90 -4.77
N ALA A 14 7.09 -0.18 -4.63
CA ALA A 14 7.12 1.28 -4.61
C ALA A 14 7.88 1.81 -3.40
N ARG A 15 7.70 1.17 -2.25
CA ARG A 15 8.40 1.53 -1.03
C ARG A 15 9.91 1.34 -1.17
N THR A 16 10.33 0.18 -1.66
CA THR A 16 11.76 -0.13 -1.81
C THR A 16 12.40 0.74 -2.88
N GLU A 17 11.65 1.12 -3.91
CA GLU A 17 12.12 2.06 -4.92
C GLU A 17 12.52 3.40 -4.29
N LYS A 18 11.79 3.82 -3.25
CA LYS A 18 12.09 5.03 -2.49
C LYS A 18 13.09 4.79 -1.36
N LYS A 19 13.60 3.58 -1.24
CA LYS A 19 14.57 3.19 -0.19
C LYS A 19 14.02 3.41 1.21
N LEU A 20 12.72 3.18 1.38
CA LEU A 20 12.06 3.30 2.68
C LEU A 20 11.88 1.93 3.31
N SER A 21 12.13 1.85 4.61
CA SER A 21 11.75 0.66 5.39
C SER A 21 10.24 0.67 5.62
N GLN A 22 9.69 -0.47 6.05
CA GLN A 22 8.28 -0.52 6.44
C GLN A 22 7.99 0.47 7.56
N SER A 23 8.88 0.57 8.54
CA SER A 23 8.71 1.50 9.65
C SER A 23 8.76 2.95 9.18
N ALA A 24 9.66 3.28 8.26
CA ALA A 24 9.77 4.63 7.76
C ALA A 24 8.51 5.04 6.99
N LEU A 25 8.00 4.16 6.14
CA LEU A 25 6.76 4.45 5.43
C LEU A 25 5.58 4.58 6.38
N ALA A 26 5.49 3.67 7.36
CA ALA A 26 4.42 3.72 8.37
C ALA A 26 4.42 5.06 9.09
N GLN A 27 5.59 5.54 9.48
CA GLN A 27 5.72 6.83 10.15
C GLN A 27 5.27 7.99 9.26
N LEU A 28 5.64 7.96 7.98
CA LEU A 28 5.25 8.99 7.02
C LEU A 28 3.74 9.10 6.87
N VAL A 29 3.05 7.97 6.85
CA VAL A 29 1.60 7.96 6.58
C VAL A 29 0.76 7.85 7.85
N GLY A 30 1.38 7.76 9.02
CA GLY A 30 0.68 7.82 10.29
C GLY A 30 0.02 6.52 10.72
N VAL A 31 0.59 5.37 10.36
CA VAL A 31 0.09 4.05 10.78
C VAL A 31 1.21 3.25 11.40
N SER A 32 0.88 2.07 11.96
CA SER A 32 1.89 1.19 12.51
C SER A 32 2.63 0.43 11.41
N ARG A 33 3.84 -0.04 11.74
CA ARG A 33 4.60 -0.89 10.83
C ARG A 33 3.81 -2.14 10.47
N ASN A 34 3.08 -2.71 11.43
CA ASN A 34 2.27 -3.91 11.16
C ASN A 34 1.20 -3.65 10.11
N THR A 35 0.64 -2.46 10.08
CA THR A 35 -0.34 -2.09 9.05
C THR A 35 0.30 -2.14 7.66
N ILE A 36 1.49 -1.57 7.51
CA ILE A 36 2.20 -1.62 6.23
C ILE A 36 2.51 -3.07 5.85
N SER A 37 3.04 -3.86 6.78
CA SER A 37 3.35 -5.26 6.52
C SER A 37 2.11 -6.04 6.10
N SER A 38 0.99 -5.84 6.78
CA SER A 38 -0.26 -6.54 6.46
C SER A 38 -0.81 -6.17 5.09
N ILE A 39 -0.64 -4.90 4.68
CA ILE A 39 -1.04 -4.49 3.33
C ILE A 39 -0.16 -5.17 2.29
N GLU A 40 1.16 -5.17 2.50
CA GLU A 40 2.10 -5.74 1.54
C GLU A 40 1.88 -7.23 1.34
N THR A 41 1.47 -7.94 2.37
CA THR A 41 1.23 -9.38 2.28
C THR A 41 -0.20 -9.74 1.85
N GLY A 42 -1.05 -8.73 1.66
CA GLY A 42 -2.43 -8.96 1.21
C GLY A 42 -3.40 -9.34 2.32
N GLN A 43 -2.97 -9.31 3.59
CA GLN A 43 -3.83 -9.64 4.72
C GLN A 43 -4.83 -8.53 5.05
N PHE A 44 -4.53 -7.32 4.64
CA PHE A 44 -5.33 -6.14 4.94
C PHE A 44 -5.35 -5.22 3.73
N ASN A 45 -6.53 -4.79 3.32
CA ASN A 45 -6.68 -3.79 2.28
C ASN A 45 -6.89 -2.43 2.95
N PRO A 46 -6.14 -1.40 2.56
CA PRO A 46 -6.30 -0.11 3.19
C PRO A 46 -7.65 0.51 2.85
N THR A 47 -8.11 1.41 3.73
CA THR A 47 -9.24 2.26 3.40
C THR A 47 -8.87 3.16 2.22
N ALA A 48 -9.86 3.73 1.55
CA ALA A 48 -9.61 4.66 0.45
C ALA A 48 -8.72 5.81 0.89
N LYS A 49 -8.97 6.34 2.09
CA LYS A 49 -8.16 7.42 2.62
C LYS A 49 -6.69 7.04 2.76
N LEU A 50 -6.42 5.88 3.37
CA LEU A 50 -5.05 5.43 3.55
C LEU A 50 -4.39 5.12 2.21
N ALA A 51 -5.14 4.51 1.28
CA ALA A 51 -4.62 4.21 -0.04
C ALA A 51 -4.16 5.49 -0.76
N LEU A 52 -4.94 6.55 -0.67
CA LEU A 52 -4.57 7.83 -1.30
C LEU A 52 -3.37 8.47 -0.61
N ILE A 53 -3.28 8.38 0.71
CA ILE A 53 -2.13 8.88 1.45
C ILE A 53 -0.86 8.15 1.03
N LEU A 54 -0.95 6.82 0.86
CA LEU A 54 0.18 6.01 0.38
C LEU A 54 0.61 6.46 -1.02
N CYS A 55 -0.36 6.74 -1.89
CA CYS A 55 -0.06 7.23 -3.24
C CYS A 55 0.73 8.54 -3.19
N ILE A 56 0.31 9.46 -2.32
CA ILE A 56 1.00 10.74 -2.15
C ILE A 56 2.41 10.53 -1.62
N ALA A 57 2.55 9.71 -0.58
CA ALA A 57 3.84 9.47 0.06
C ALA A 57 4.84 8.83 -0.90
N LEU A 58 4.38 7.98 -1.79
CA LEU A 58 5.24 7.24 -2.72
C LEU A 58 5.28 7.86 -4.11
N ASN A 59 4.57 8.95 -4.31
CA ASN A 59 4.48 9.64 -5.61
C ASN A 59 4.06 8.68 -6.73
N LYS A 60 2.99 7.93 -6.46
CA LYS A 60 2.42 6.97 -7.41
C LYS A 60 0.94 7.27 -7.61
N LYS A 61 0.45 6.95 -8.79
CA LYS A 61 -0.99 6.97 -9.03
C LYS A 61 -1.62 5.75 -8.37
N PHE A 62 -2.91 5.86 -8.06
CA PHE A 62 -3.61 4.76 -7.40
C PHE A 62 -3.46 3.45 -8.18
N GLU A 63 -3.67 3.49 -9.47
CA GLU A 63 -3.61 2.29 -10.32
C GLU A 63 -2.19 1.74 -10.48
N GLU A 64 -1.17 2.52 -10.10
CA GLU A 64 0.20 2.02 -10.07
C GLU A 64 0.48 1.21 -8.81
N LEU A 65 -0.30 1.45 -7.75
CA LEU A 65 -0.12 0.75 -6.47
C LEU A 65 -1.11 -0.39 -6.28
N PHE A 66 -2.35 -0.21 -6.70
CA PHE A 66 -3.42 -1.17 -6.45
C PHE A 66 -4.06 -1.60 -7.76
N TYR A 67 -4.34 -2.89 -7.88
CA TYR A 67 -4.87 -3.43 -9.12
C TYR A 67 -5.57 -4.75 -8.86
N PHE A 68 -6.38 -5.16 -9.81
CA PHE A 68 -6.95 -6.51 -9.85
C PHE A 68 -6.15 -7.34 -10.84
N ASP A 69 -5.98 -8.58 -10.50
CA ASP A 69 -5.23 -9.52 -11.35
C ASP A 69 -6.04 -9.91 -12.56
#